data_257258f5ebd4b63f1051d741408f409d
#
_entry.id   257258f5ebd4b63f1051d741408f409d
#
_cell.length_a   1.000
_cell.length_b   1.000
_cell.length_c   1.000
_cell.angle_alpha   90.00
_cell.angle_beta   90.00
_cell.angle_gamma   90.00
#
_symmetry.space_group_name_H-M   'P 1'
#
loop_
_entity.id
_entity.type
_entity.pdbx_description
1 polymer ?
#
loop_
_entity_poly.entity_id
_entity_poly.type
_entity_poly.pdbx_seq_one_letter_code
_entity_poly.pdbx_strand_id
1 'polypeptide(L)'
;MDHAKYGAHYLFDDGHIRDFLDDGRLDDVIRMAIDQHNVYQLRENLTPRQRLFCQLIRDADKIDIFRVYVLYMSQKKNIWNVDWADFENQPISDSVMAQARQGKLVRTQDKKTFMDFYVGALCLYFDLVYPRSRQLAREQGYFDKLLDFHSRNVDSEKKLDEIRCLVRKAETLPQPIFVDTMYKDM
;
A
#
# COMPACT_ATOMS: atom_id res chain seq x y z
N MET A 1 -1.66 -6.83 17.35
CA MET A 1 -0.19 -6.62 17.45
C MET A 1 0.25 -5.90 16.16
N ASP A 2 1.06 -4.86 16.28
CA ASP A 2 1.65 -4.17 15.12
C ASP A 2 2.82 -5.02 14.59
N HIS A 3 2.65 -5.61 13.41
CA HIS A 3 3.64 -6.52 12.83
C HIS A 3 4.98 -5.83 12.47
N ALA A 4 4.94 -4.53 12.14
CA ALA A 4 6.16 -3.77 11.86
C ALA A 4 7.02 -3.63 13.12
N LYS A 5 6.40 -3.23 14.22
CA LYS A 5 7.08 -3.12 15.52
C LYS A 5 7.56 -4.47 16.03
N TYR A 6 6.73 -5.51 15.87
CA TYR A 6 7.13 -6.86 16.24
C TYR A 6 8.32 -7.36 15.43
N GLY A 7 8.28 -7.17 14.11
CA GLY A 7 9.40 -7.56 13.23
C GLY A 7 10.70 -6.80 13.56
N ALA A 8 10.61 -5.49 13.82
CA ALA A 8 11.76 -4.70 14.25
C ALA A 8 12.33 -5.19 15.60
N HIS A 9 11.46 -5.49 16.56
CA HIS A 9 11.87 -6.05 17.87
C HIS A 9 12.56 -7.40 17.69
N TYR A 10 11.92 -8.34 17.00
CA TYR A 10 12.46 -9.69 16.77
C TYR A 10 13.84 -9.66 16.09
N LEU A 11 14.00 -8.85 15.05
CA LEU A 11 15.26 -8.79 14.33
C LEU A 11 16.37 -8.10 15.13
N PHE A 12 16.07 -6.97 15.79
CA PHE A 12 17.11 -6.12 16.34
C PHE A 12 17.25 -6.21 17.87
N ASP A 13 16.15 -6.34 18.61
CA ASP A 13 16.22 -6.40 20.07
C ASP A 13 16.50 -7.84 20.55
N ASP A 14 15.95 -8.85 19.85
CA ASP A 14 16.26 -10.27 20.08
C ASP A 14 17.53 -10.74 19.34
N GLY A 15 18.08 -9.91 18.44
CA GLY A 15 19.38 -10.12 17.77
C GLY A 15 19.36 -10.98 16.52
N HIS A 16 18.17 -11.40 16.03
CA HIS A 16 18.04 -12.27 14.84
C HIS A 16 18.52 -11.63 13.52
N ILE A 17 18.76 -10.34 13.47
CA ILE A 17 19.32 -9.69 12.28
C ILE A 17 20.72 -10.25 11.93
N ARG A 18 21.44 -10.78 12.93
CA ARG A 18 22.76 -11.41 12.71
C ARG A 18 22.70 -12.76 12.01
N ASP A 19 21.52 -13.34 11.88
CA ASP A 19 21.29 -14.56 11.05
C ASP A 19 21.34 -14.20 9.55
N PHE A 20 21.22 -12.91 9.19
CA PHE A 20 21.14 -12.41 7.81
C PHE A 20 22.29 -11.48 7.44
N LEU A 21 22.84 -10.73 8.40
CA LEU A 21 23.88 -9.72 8.19
C LEU A 21 25.03 -9.92 9.19
N ASP A 22 26.26 -9.95 8.66
CA ASP A 22 27.47 -10.18 9.48
C ASP A 22 27.82 -8.99 10.37
N ASP A 23 27.42 -7.76 9.97
CA ASP A 23 27.76 -6.54 10.70
C ASP A 23 26.59 -5.57 10.84
N GLY A 24 26.76 -4.57 11.73
CA GLY A 24 25.72 -3.60 12.10
C GLY A 24 25.66 -2.33 11.24
N ARG A 25 26.40 -2.23 10.16
CA ARG A 25 26.48 -0.97 9.37
C ARG A 25 25.16 -0.50 8.78
N LEU A 26 24.22 -1.43 8.57
CA LEU A 26 22.89 -1.16 8.00
C LEU A 26 21.75 -1.26 9.02
N ASP A 27 22.03 -1.60 10.27
CA ASP A 27 21.02 -1.87 11.29
C ASP A 27 20.02 -0.71 11.45
N ASP A 28 20.50 0.51 11.62
CA ASP A 28 19.65 1.68 11.81
C ASP A 28 18.73 1.94 10.63
N VAL A 29 19.24 1.73 9.42
CA VAL A 29 18.47 1.96 8.18
C VAL A 29 17.40 0.89 8.00
N ILE A 30 17.76 -0.38 8.21
CA ILE A 30 16.84 -1.51 8.04
C ILE A 30 15.78 -1.48 9.14
N ARG A 31 16.19 -1.27 10.41
CA ARG A 31 15.25 -1.14 11.53
C ARG A 31 14.22 -0.03 11.27
N MET A 32 14.71 1.15 10.84
CA MET A 32 13.84 2.27 10.51
C MET A 32 12.89 1.94 9.36
N ALA A 33 13.37 1.28 8.31
CA ALA A 33 12.55 0.91 7.17
C ALA A 33 11.43 -0.08 7.58
N ILE A 34 11.73 -1.08 8.40
CA ILE A 34 10.76 -2.03 8.93
C ILE A 34 9.75 -1.33 9.86
N ASP A 35 10.20 -0.49 10.81
CA ASP A 35 9.32 0.22 11.74
C ASP A 35 8.35 1.20 11.03
N GLN A 36 8.77 1.73 9.89
CA GLN A 36 8.00 2.76 9.17
C GLN A 36 7.22 2.24 7.95
N HIS A 37 7.21 0.93 7.64
CA HIS A 37 6.60 0.48 6.39
C HIS A 37 5.07 0.56 6.39
N ASN A 38 4.42 0.35 7.54
CA ASN A 38 2.96 0.31 7.66
C ASN A 38 2.32 1.60 8.22
N VAL A 39 3.11 2.66 8.49
CA VAL A 39 2.55 3.93 9.00
C VAL A 39 1.84 4.70 7.89
N TYR A 40 0.82 5.48 8.26
CA TYR A 40 0.10 6.34 7.31
C TYR A 40 1.02 7.39 6.67
N GLN A 41 1.92 7.99 7.46
CA GLN A 41 2.88 9.00 7.02
C GLN A 41 4.25 8.73 7.66
N LEU A 42 5.30 8.81 6.85
CA LEU A 42 6.68 8.67 7.35
C LEU A 42 7.04 9.81 8.32
N ARG A 43 7.90 9.52 9.28
CA ARG A 43 8.49 10.54 10.17
C ARG A 43 9.18 11.64 9.36
N GLU A 44 9.12 12.86 9.85
CA GLU A 44 9.71 14.02 9.17
C GLU A 44 11.24 14.04 9.26
N ASN A 45 11.79 13.62 10.40
CA ASN A 45 13.21 13.68 10.73
C ASN A 45 14.07 12.50 10.23
N LEU A 46 13.64 11.83 9.16
CA LEU A 46 14.43 10.77 8.53
C LEU A 46 15.60 11.37 7.74
N THR A 47 16.78 10.76 7.86
CA THR A 47 17.88 11.04 6.93
C THR A 47 17.50 10.67 5.49
N PRO A 48 18.15 11.24 4.45
CA PRO A 48 17.87 10.89 3.06
C PRO A 48 17.94 9.38 2.81
N ARG A 49 18.94 8.70 3.36
CA ARG A 49 19.12 7.25 3.23
C ARG A 49 18.02 6.46 3.92
N GLN A 50 17.63 6.82 5.15
CA GLN A 50 16.52 6.18 5.85
C GLN A 50 15.21 6.37 5.09
N ARG A 51 14.94 7.58 4.58
CA ARG A 51 13.74 7.87 3.78
C ARG A 51 13.69 7.01 2.51
N LEU A 52 14.80 6.87 1.79
CA LEU A 52 14.91 6.01 0.61
C LEU A 52 14.49 4.58 0.94
N PHE A 53 15.08 3.96 1.95
CA PHE A 53 14.77 2.57 2.31
C PHE A 53 13.35 2.40 2.85
N CYS A 54 12.84 3.36 3.64
CA CYS A 54 11.45 3.35 4.07
C CYS A 54 10.49 3.38 2.86
N GLN A 55 10.74 4.22 1.87
CA GLN A 55 9.91 4.32 0.67
C GLN A 55 9.98 3.05 -0.18
N LEU A 56 11.18 2.47 -0.36
CA LEU A 56 11.35 1.21 -1.11
C LEU A 56 10.53 0.07 -0.49
N ILE A 57 10.66 -0.13 0.82
CA ILE A 57 9.90 -1.20 1.52
C ILE A 57 8.40 -0.93 1.46
N ARG A 58 7.97 0.31 1.64
CA ARG A 58 6.54 0.68 1.55
C ARG A 58 5.96 0.40 0.17
N ASP A 59 6.68 0.72 -0.89
CA ASP A 59 6.22 0.45 -2.25
C ASP A 59 6.16 -1.06 -2.51
N ALA A 60 7.17 -1.82 -2.06
CA ALA A 60 7.19 -3.28 -2.20
C ALA A 60 6.03 -3.95 -1.46
N ASP A 61 5.76 -3.54 -0.21
CA ASP A 61 4.65 -4.03 0.60
C ASP A 61 3.30 -3.78 -0.08
N LYS A 62 3.06 -2.55 -0.58
CA LYS A 62 1.82 -2.20 -1.28
C LYS A 62 1.60 -3.04 -2.55
N ILE A 63 2.66 -3.29 -3.32
CA ILE A 63 2.58 -4.13 -4.51
C ILE A 63 2.24 -5.57 -4.12
N ASP A 64 2.81 -6.11 -3.04
CA ASP A 64 2.48 -7.44 -2.55
C ASP A 64 1.05 -7.53 -2.01
N ILE A 65 0.53 -6.48 -1.36
CA ILE A 65 -0.87 -6.41 -0.91
C ILE A 65 -1.82 -6.63 -2.09
N PHE A 66 -1.57 -6.06 -3.28
CA PHE A 66 -2.42 -6.32 -4.46
C PHE A 66 -2.47 -7.81 -4.81
N ARG A 67 -1.34 -8.50 -4.77
CA ARG A 67 -1.26 -9.94 -5.00
C ARG A 67 -2.06 -10.73 -3.96
N VAL A 68 -1.91 -10.39 -2.68
CA VAL A 68 -2.61 -11.05 -1.58
C VAL A 68 -4.12 -10.94 -1.74
N TYR A 69 -4.64 -9.74 -2.03
CA TYR A 69 -6.07 -9.54 -2.27
C TYR A 69 -6.58 -10.40 -3.43
N VAL A 70 -5.89 -10.43 -4.57
CA VAL A 70 -6.29 -11.23 -5.74
C VAL A 70 -6.29 -12.72 -5.41
N LEU A 71 -5.31 -13.22 -4.66
CA LEU A 71 -5.27 -14.64 -4.27
C LEU A 71 -6.48 -15.03 -3.43
N TYR A 72 -6.91 -14.20 -2.50
CA TYR A 72 -8.13 -14.46 -1.72
C TYR A 72 -9.39 -14.38 -2.58
N MET A 73 -9.51 -13.33 -3.40
CA MET A 73 -10.68 -13.11 -4.26
C MET A 73 -10.85 -14.22 -5.31
N SER A 74 -9.77 -14.76 -5.88
CA SER A 74 -9.82 -15.86 -6.85
C SER A 74 -10.44 -17.14 -6.29
N GLN A 75 -10.43 -17.31 -4.97
CA GLN A 75 -11.05 -18.41 -4.25
C GLN A 75 -12.47 -18.07 -3.76
N LYS A 76 -13.06 -16.95 -4.20
CA LYS A 76 -14.28 -16.35 -3.64
C LYS A 76 -14.20 -16.19 -2.11
N LYS A 77 -13.00 -15.99 -1.61
CA LYS A 77 -12.70 -15.66 -0.23
C LYS A 77 -12.19 -14.22 -0.20
N ASN A 78 -12.44 -13.55 0.90
CA ASN A 78 -11.82 -12.27 1.18
C ASN A 78 -10.96 -12.38 2.43
N ILE A 79 -10.02 -11.49 2.58
CA ILE A 79 -9.07 -11.49 3.70
C ILE A 79 -9.73 -11.32 5.07
N TRP A 80 -11.02 -10.94 5.10
CA TRP A 80 -11.78 -10.70 6.33
C TRP A 80 -12.65 -11.88 6.74
N ASN A 81 -12.71 -12.95 5.92
CA ASN A 81 -13.52 -14.14 6.15
C ASN A 81 -15.02 -13.85 6.36
N VAL A 82 -15.56 -12.88 5.62
CA VAL A 82 -16.99 -12.58 5.54
C VAL A 82 -17.62 -13.29 4.34
N ASP A 83 -18.96 -13.44 4.34
CA ASP A 83 -19.67 -14.02 3.21
C ASP A 83 -19.41 -13.19 1.94
N TRP A 84 -19.19 -13.88 0.81
CA TRP A 84 -18.85 -13.21 -0.44
C TRP A 84 -19.99 -12.35 -0.98
N ALA A 85 -21.24 -12.83 -0.86
CA ALA A 85 -22.41 -12.08 -1.31
C ALA A 85 -22.63 -10.83 -0.43
N ASP A 86 -22.37 -10.92 0.87
CA ASP A 86 -22.42 -9.77 1.77
C ASP A 86 -21.34 -8.75 1.38
N PHE A 87 -20.11 -9.22 1.11
CA PHE A 87 -19.02 -8.34 0.67
C PHE A 87 -19.37 -7.59 -0.62
N GLU A 88 -19.86 -8.28 -1.66
CA GLU A 88 -20.22 -7.68 -2.95
C GLU A 88 -21.33 -6.62 -2.86
N ASN A 89 -22.18 -6.70 -1.82
CA ASN A 89 -23.30 -5.79 -1.62
C ASN A 89 -23.03 -4.64 -0.64
N GLN A 90 -21.85 -4.59 -0.02
CA GLN A 90 -21.54 -3.56 0.96
C GLN A 90 -21.41 -2.16 0.34
N PRO A 91 -21.83 -1.11 1.06
CA PRO A 91 -21.63 0.27 0.62
C PRO A 91 -20.18 0.71 0.78
N ILE A 92 -19.75 1.62 -0.09
CA ILE A 92 -18.52 2.40 0.07
C ILE A 92 -18.86 3.71 0.77
N SER A 93 -18.17 4.01 1.88
CA SER A 93 -18.39 5.22 2.66
C SER A 93 -17.93 6.49 1.92
N ASP A 94 -18.67 7.58 2.08
CA ASP A 94 -18.30 8.87 1.46
C ASP A 94 -16.99 9.43 2.03
N SER A 95 -16.67 9.14 3.30
CA SER A 95 -15.38 9.51 3.92
C SER A 95 -14.18 8.85 3.23
N VAL A 96 -14.36 7.63 2.73
CA VAL A 96 -13.35 6.89 1.95
C VAL A 96 -13.21 7.51 0.57
N MET A 97 -14.31 7.77 -0.12
CA MET A 97 -14.30 8.41 -1.43
C MET A 97 -13.72 9.82 -1.41
N ALA A 98 -13.95 10.58 -0.34
CA ALA A 98 -13.36 11.92 -0.18
C ALA A 98 -11.82 11.89 -0.18
N GLN A 99 -11.21 10.84 0.38
CA GLN A 99 -9.75 10.66 0.38
C GLN A 99 -9.26 10.12 -0.98
N ALA A 100 -9.98 9.16 -1.56
CA ALA A 100 -9.66 8.61 -2.88
C ALA A 100 -9.65 9.70 -3.97
N ARG A 101 -10.63 10.64 -3.95
CA ARG A 101 -10.70 11.80 -4.87
C ARG A 101 -9.50 12.72 -4.77
N GLN A 102 -8.84 12.77 -3.62
CA GLN A 102 -7.62 13.54 -3.41
C GLN A 102 -6.34 12.77 -3.81
N GLY A 103 -6.46 11.54 -4.31
CA GLY A 103 -5.31 10.69 -4.60
C GLY A 103 -4.50 10.34 -3.35
N LYS A 104 -5.17 10.13 -2.21
CA LYS A 104 -4.54 9.84 -0.92
C LYS A 104 -4.85 8.44 -0.42
N LEU A 105 -4.02 7.96 0.48
CA LEU A 105 -4.33 6.77 1.29
C LEU A 105 -5.60 6.99 2.10
N VAL A 106 -6.38 5.94 2.27
CA VAL A 106 -7.55 5.94 3.15
C VAL A 106 -7.14 5.59 4.57
N ARG A 107 -7.45 6.45 5.52
CA ARG A 107 -7.18 6.23 6.95
C ARG A 107 -8.02 5.08 7.48
N THR A 108 -7.41 4.19 8.26
CA THR A 108 -8.09 3.00 8.80
C THR A 108 -9.32 3.35 9.65
N GLN A 109 -9.25 4.44 10.42
CA GLN A 109 -10.35 4.90 11.28
C GLN A 109 -11.59 5.39 10.49
N ASP A 110 -11.44 5.71 9.20
CA ASP A 110 -12.54 6.20 8.34
C ASP A 110 -13.23 5.05 7.59
N LYS A 111 -12.68 3.83 7.66
CA LYS A 111 -13.23 2.62 7.04
C LYS A 111 -14.28 2.00 7.94
N LYS A 112 -15.50 1.82 7.44
CA LYS A 112 -16.64 1.29 8.20
C LYS A 112 -17.11 -0.06 7.70
N THR A 113 -16.82 -0.40 6.45
CA THR A 113 -17.23 -1.64 5.78
C THR A 113 -16.02 -2.37 5.23
N PHE A 114 -16.17 -3.66 4.91
CA PHE A 114 -15.09 -4.41 4.26
C PHE A 114 -14.84 -3.90 2.83
N MET A 115 -15.86 -3.35 2.17
CA MET A 115 -15.70 -2.67 0.89
C MET A 115 -14.86 -1.38 1.03
N ASP A 116 -14.92 -0.67 2.16
CA ASP A 116 -14.03 0.44 2.45
C ASP A 116 -12.56 0.01 2.58
N PHE A 117 -12.31 -1.15 3.18
CA PHE A 117 -10.96 -1.72 3.23
C PHE A 117 -10.46 -2.10 1.84
N TYR A 118 -11.35 -2.65 1.01
CA TYR A 118 -11.03 -2.97 -0.39
C TYR A 118 -10.64 -1.72 -1.19
N VAL A 119 -11.45 -0.67 -1.11
CA VAL A 119 -11.13 0.63 -1.73
C VAL A 119 -9.84 1.21 -1.15
N GLY A 120 -9.62 1.06 0.16
CA GLY A 120 -8.37 1.43 0.79
C GLY A 120 -7.15 0.72 0.18
N ALA A 121 -7.29 -0.56 -0.19
CA ALA A 121 -6.24 -1.28 -0.90
C ALA A 121 -6.02 -0.73 -2.31
N LEU A 122 -7.07 -0.41 -3.08
CA LEU A 122 -6.93 0.27 -4.38
C LEU A 122 -6.20 1.61 -4.25
N CYS A 123 -6.48 2.37 -3.19
CA CYS A 123 -5.85 3.67 -2.93
C CYS A 123 -4.36 3.58 -2.57
N LEU A 124 -3.82 2.39 -2.24
CA LEU A 124 -2.37 2.20 -2.07
C LEU A 124 -1.59 2.56 -3.32
N TYR A 125 -2.21 2.44 -4.51
CA TYR A 125 -1.59 2.82 -5.77
C TYR A 125 -1.19 4.30 -5.82
N PHE A 126 -1.97 5.19 -5.21
CA PHE A 126 -1.67 6.63 -5.17
C PHE A 126 -0.47 6.98 -4.30
N ASP A 127 -0.10 6.10 -3.36
CA ASP A 127 1.05 6.29 -2.46
C ASP A 127 2.33 5.56 -2.95
N LEU A 128 2.31 4.94 -4.12
CA LEU A 128 3.51 4.42 -4.76
C LEU A 128 4.39 5.59 -5.21
N VAL A 129 5.61 5.65 -4.65
CA VAL A 129 6.52 6.78 -4.81
C VAL A 129 7.34 6.68 -6.08
N TYR A 130 7.87 5.47 -6.37
CA TYR A 130 8.79 5.31 -7.48
C TYR A 130 8.06 4.98 -8.79
N PRO A 131 8.45 5.57 -9.93
CA PRO A 131 7.88 5.22 -11.24
C PRO A 131 7.98 3.72 -11.54
N ARG A 132 9.10 3.09 -11.16
CA ARG A 132 9.28 1.65 -11.34
C ARG A 132 8.30 0.81 -10.51
N SER A 133 7.96 1.25 -9.30
CA SER A 133 6.95 0.59 -8.46
C SER A 133 5.57 0.59 -9.11
N ARG A 134 5.16 1.71 -9.69
CA ARG A 134 3.90 1.82 -10.45
C ARG A 134 3.89 0.93 -11.68
N GLN A 135 5.01 0.93 -12.41
CA GLN A 135 5.17 0.05 -13.57
C GLN A 135 5.08 -1.43 -13.16
N LEU A 136 5.76 -1.85 -12.08
CA LEU A 136 5.70 -3.21 -11.56
C LEU A 136 4.28 -3.61 -11.13
N ALA A 137 3.55 -2.73 -10.45
CA ALA A 137 2.16 -2.99 -10.06
C ALA A 137 1.28 -3.32 -11.27
N ARG A 138 1.52 -2.66 -12.42
CA ARG A 138 0.81 -2.92 -13.68
C ARG A 138 1.34 -4.19 -14.38
N GLU A 139 2.66 -4.36 -14.50
CA GLU A 139 3.28 -5.52 -15.14
C GLU A 139 2.88 -6.85 -14.48
N GLN A 140 2.73 -6.89 -13.16
CA GLN A 140 2.28 -8.07 -12.44
C GLN A 140 0.79 -8.39 -12.66
N GLY A 141 -0.02 -7.42 -13.09
CA GLY A 141 -1.43 -7.58 -13.42
C GLY A 141 -2.36 -7.81 -12.23
N TYR A 142 -1.86 -7.83 -10.99
CA TYR A 142 -2.72 -8.01 -9.80
C TYR A 142 -3.57 -6.77 -9.53
N PHE A 143 -2.99 -5.59 -9.67
CA PHE A 143 -3.71 -4.34 -9.49
C PHE A 143 -4.85 -4.18 -10.51
N ASP A 144 -4.61 -4.56 -11.77
CA ASP A 144 -5.65 -4.54 -12.81
C ASP A 144 -6.81 -5.49 -12.47
N LYS A 145 -6.52 -6.70 -11.98
CA LYS A 145 -7.55 -7.63 -11.52
C LYS A 145 -8.38 -7.09 -10.36
N LEU A 146 -7.78 -6.29 -9.47
CA LEU A 146 -8.55 -5.60 -8.44
C LEU A 146 -9.42 -4.50 -9.03
N LEU A 147 -8.93 -3.73 -9.98
CA LEU A 147 -9.73 -2.70 -10.66
C LEU A 147 -10.93 -3.29 -11.44
N ASP A 148 -10.83 -4.54 -11.91
CA ASP A 148 -11.89 -5.26 -12.63
C ASP A 148 -12.98 -5.84 -11.71
N PHE A 149 -12.85 -5.71 -10.39
CA PHE A 149 -13.91 -6.15 -9.48
C PHE A 149 -15.15 -5.28 -9.61
N HIS A 150 -16.34 -5.91 -9.65
CA HIS A 150 -17.64 -5.25 -9.75
C HIS A 150 -18.49 -5.52 -8.50
N SER A 151 -19.01 -4.45 -7.91
CA SER A 151 -19.95 -4.53 -6.80
C SER A 151 -21.38 -4.76 -7.27
N ARG A 152 -22.16 -5.54 -6.52
CA ARG A 152 -23.61 -5.67 -6.72
C ARG A 152 -24.40 -4.49 -6.14
N ASN A 153 -23.80 -3.71 -5.26
CA ASN A 153 -24.37 -2.48 -4.77
C ASN A 153 -24.19 -1.38 -5.81
N VAL A 154 -25.31 -0.86 -6.35
CA VAL A 154 -25.32 0.10 -7.47
C VAL A 154 -24.55 1.39 -7.15
N ASP A 155 -24.64 1.90 -5.91
CA ASP A 155 -23.90 3.10 -5.50
C ASP A 155 -22.39 2.81 -5.37
N SER A 156 -22.04 1.67 -4.79
CA SER A 156 -20.65 1.23 -4.69
C SER A 156 -20.02 0.99 -6.06
N GLU A 157 -20.74 0.44 -7.01
CA GLU A 157 -20.23 0.25 -8.38
C GLU A 157 -19.92 1.58 -9.06
N LYS A 158 -20.79 2.60 -8.93
CA LYS A 158 -20.50 3.95 -9.45
C LYS A 158 -19.26 4.55 -8.80
N LYS A 159 -19.05 4.33 -7.50
CA LYS A 159 -17.86 4.77 -6.77
C LYS A 159 -16.60 4.03 -7.23
N LEU A 160 -16.69 2.73 -7.52
CA LEU A 160 -15.59 1.97 -8.12
C LEU A 160 -15.24 2.48 -9.53
N ASP A 161 -16.23 2.81 -10.36
CA ASP A 161 -16.00 3.44 -11.68
C ASP A 161 -15.26 4.77 -11.54
N GLU A 162 -15.62 5.57 -10.54
CA GLU A 162 -14.90 6.81 -10.24
C GLU A 162 -13.43 6.52 -9.86
N ILE A 163 -13.16 5.51 -9.03
CA ILE A 163 -11.79 5.11 -8.66
C ILE A 163 -11.00 4.67 -9.89
N ARG A 164 -11.59 3.87 -10.79
CA ARG A 164 -10.97 3.49 -12.07
C ARG A 164 -10.55 4.73 -12.89
N CYS A 165 -11.41 5.75 -12.93
CA CYS A 165 -11.10 7.02 -13.59
C CYS A 165 -9.97 7.80 -12.89
N LEU A 166 -9.96 7.82 -11.55
CA LEU A 166 -8.91 8.49 -10.76
C LEU A 166 -7.55 7.84 -10.96
N VAL A 167 -7.49 6.50 -10.99
CA VAL A 167 -6.25 5.76 -11.28
C VAL A 167 -5.73 6.10 -12.68
N ARG A 168 -6.57 6.07 -13.72
CA ARG A 168 -6.16 6.44 -15.09
C ARG A 168 -5.62 7.87 -15.16
N LYS A 169 -6.23 8.82 -14.46
CA LYS A 169 -5.73 10.19 -14.37
C LYS A 169 -4.36 10.25 -13.69
N ALA A 170 -4.17 9.50 -12.60
CA ALA A 170 -2.89 9.46 -11.90
C ALA A 170 -1.75 8.91 -12.77
N GLU A 171 -2.04 8.03 -13.74
CA GLU A 171 -1.06 7.50 -14.69
C GLU A 171 -0.65 8.49 -15.76
N THR A 172 -1.54 9.41 -16.14
CA THR A 172 -1.26 10.42 -17.17
C THR A 172 -0.56 11.67 -16.63
N LEU A 173 -0.54 11.86 -15.31
CA LEU A 173 0.14 12.99 -14.70
C LEU A 173 1.66 12.80 -14.75
N PRO A 174 2.44 13.89 -15.01
CA PRO A 174 3.88 13.83 -14.90
C PRO A 174 4.25 13.36 -13.50
N GLN A 175 5.01 12.27 -13.43
CA GLN A 175 5.53 11.78 -12.15
C GLN A 175 6.50 12.82 -11.57
N PRO A 176 6.51 13.06 -10.25
CA PRO A 176 7.55 13.86 -9.66
C PRO A 176 8.89 13.23 -10.07
N ILE A 177 9.69 14.02 -10.80
CA ILE A 177 11.06 13.64 -11.11
C ILE A 177 11.76 13.59 -9.76
N PHE A 178 12.01 12.39 -9.24
CA PHE A 178 12.98 12.22 -8.17
C PHE A 178 14.32 12.61 -8.74
N VAL A 179 14.67 13.88 -8.57
CA VAL A 179 15.93 14.41 -9.03
C VAL A 179 17.02 13.65 -8.29
N ASP A 180 17.94 13.13 -9.05
CA ASP A 180 19.12 12.31 -8.76
C ASP A 180 20.13 13.00 -7.83
N THR A 181 19.67 13.91 -6.97
CA THR A 181 20.50 14.60 -5.97
C THR A 181 20.93 13.70 -4.82
N MET A 182 20.33 12.52 -4.68
CA MET A 182 20.68 11.56 -3.62
C MET A 182 21.88 10.67 -3.94
N TYR A 183 22.33 10.59 -5.21
CA TYR A 183 23.45 9.73 -5.60
C TYR A 183 24.81 10.44 -5.63
N LYS A 184 24.85 11.76 -5.36
CA LYS A 184 26.12 12.51 -5.41
C LYS A 184 26.97 12.41 -4.14
N ASP A 185 26.39 11.90 -3.04
CA ASP A 185 27.06 11.81 -1.72
C ASP A 185 27.14 10.36 -1.20
N MET A 186 27.08 9.35 -2.09
CA MET A 186 27.30 7.95 -1.74
C MET A 186 28.63 7.44 -2.26
#